data_89f0db2b75b16c1f7c64435f3a97f0eb
#
_entry.id   89f0db2b75b16c1f7c64435f3a97f0eb
#
_cell.length_a   1.000
_cell.length_b   1.000
_cell.length_c   1.000
_cell.angle_alpha   90.00
_cell.angle_beta   90.00
_cell.angle_gamma   90.00
#
_symmetry.space_group_name_H-M   'P 1'
#
loop_
_entity.id
_entity.type
_entity.pdbx_description
1 polymer ?
#
loop_
_entity_poly.entity_id
_entity_poly.type
_entity_poly.pdbx_seq_one_letter_code
_entity_poly.pdbx_strand_id
1 'polypeptide(L)'
;MGGTPMMTAPREPPMITVALAKGALLKDSVRRFAKAGLDFSTLLDPDNRLLMVPSACGSARALLVRNADVPVYVAYGQAQLGVVGYDVLREHQQPVAQLLDLGFGGCRMAVAVKASSGYRRALDLPAHCRVASKFTRCAEAFFSSLDLPVDLIHLTGSVELGPLTGVSEAIVDLVATGRTLQDNGLVAIEDLFHSTARLIGHPLALRLDDGQLQSLVENLKAVGPGATPGPTPAATSPVGRLAAGVLAAGVLAAGASA
;
A
#
# COMPACT_ATOMS: atom_id res chain seq x y z
N MET A 1 -5.94 58.33 -18.57
CA MET A 1 -4.97 57.22 -18.47
C MET A 1 -5.75 55.94 -18.32
N GLY A 2 -5.99 55.24 -19.43
CA GLY A 2 -6.79 54.02 -19.47
C GLY A 2 -5.89 52.81 -19.19
N GLY A 3 -6.03 52.17 -18.04
CA GLY A 3 -5.39 50.91 -17.76
C GLY A 3 -6.09 49.77 -18.53
N THR A 4 -5.37 49.16 -19.48
CA THR A 4 -5.80 47.97 -20.20
C THR A 4 -5.99 46.83 -19.18
N PRO A 5 -7.13 46.16 -19.10
CA PRO A 5 -7.32 45.01 -18.23
C PRO A 5 -6.38 43.88 -18.71
N MET A 6 -5.49 43.46 -17.83
CA MET A 6 -4.61 42.32 -18.04
C MET A 6 -5.50 41.06 -18.19
N MET A 7 -5.70 40.58 -19.40
CA MET A 7 -6.33 39.30 -19.69
C MET A 7 -5.51 38.20 -19.02
N THR A 8 -6.02 37.67 -17.93
CA THR A 8 -5.48 36.42 -17.37
C THR A 8 -5.74 35.34 -18.42
N ALA A 9 -4.67 34.74 -18.94
CA ALA A 9 -4.75 33.56 -19.80
C ALA A 9 -5.64 32.49 -19.11
N PRO A 10 -6.51 31.80 -19.87
CA PRO A 10 -7.32 30.71 -19.31
C PRO A 10 -6.38 29.71 -18.64
N ARG A 11 -6.55 29.50 -17.34
CA ARG A 11 -5.85 28.42 -16.64
C ARG A 11 -6.27 27.12 -17.30
N GLU A 12 -5.30 26.44 -17.91
CA GLU A 12 -5.51 25.06 -18.34
C GLU A 12 -6.07 24.28 -17.13
N PRO A 13 -7.10 23.44 -17.32
CA PRO A 13 -7.65 22.62 -16.25
C PRO A 13 -6.50 21.82 -15.61
N PRO A 14 -6.43 21.72 -14.28
CA PRO A 14 -5.33 21.06 -13.61
C PRO A 14 -5.28 19.59 -14.06
N MET A 15 -4.22 19.23 -14.78
CA MET A 15 -4.00 17.88 -15.27
C MET A 15 -3.94 16.90 -14.08
N ILE A 16 -4.78 15.87 -14.08
CA ILE A 16 -4.81 14.85 -13.04
C ILE A 16 -3.45 14.14 -12.99
N THR A 17 -2.81 14.12 -11.83
CA THR A 17 -1.57 13.38 -11.60
C THR A 17 -1.87 12.13 -10.77
N VAL A 18 -1.43 10.97 -11.26
CA VAL A 18 -1.57 9.67 -10.59
C VAL A 18 -0.21 9.11 -10.22
N ALA A 19 0.05 8.92 -8.93
CA ALA A 19 1.28 8.27 -8.47
C ALA A 19 1.15 6.75 -8.59
N LEU A 20 2.02 6.12 -9.37
CA LEU A 20 2.06 4.68 -9.60
C LEU A 20 3.35 4.07 -9.05
N ALA A 21 3.20 2.94 -8.35
CA ALA A 21 4.34 2.22 -7.77
C ALA A 21 5.14 1.47 -8.83
N LYS A 22 6.47 1.65 -8.84
CA LYS A 22 7.39 0.77 -9.58
C LYS A 22 7.31 -0.67 -9.05
N GLY A 23 7.47 -1.65 -9.92
CA GLY A 23 7.56 -3.06 -9.56
C GLY A 23 6.24 -3.81 -9.69
N ALA A 24 5.92 -4.69 -8.74
CA ALA A 24 4.86 -5.69 -8.87
C ALA A 24 3.46 -5.14 -9.20
N LEU A 25 3.12 -3.95 -8.69
CA LEU A 25 1.79 -3.37 -8.91
C LEU A 25 1.64 -2.61 -10.22
N LEU A 26 2.76 -2.26 -10.91
CA LEU A 26 2.72 -1.34 -12.06
C LEU A 26 1.86 -1.86 -13.20
N LYS A 27 2.09 -3.10 -13.63
CA LYS A 27 1.43 -3.69 -14.80
C LYS A 27 -0.09 -3.74 -14.63
N ASP A 28 -0.55 -4.17 -13.46
CA ASP A 28 -1.98 -4.28 -13.19
C ASP A 28 -2.61 -2.91 -12.96
N SER A 29 -1.88 -1.95 -12.37
CA SER A 29 -2.30 -0.55 -12.28
C SER A 29 -2.52 0.06 -13.65
N VAL A 30 -1.54 -0.04 -14.56
CA VAL A 30 -1.66 0.48 -15.93
C VAL A 30 -2.85 -0.15 -16.66
N ARG A 31 -3.02 -1.46 -16.58
CA ARG A 31 -4.17 -2.16 -17.16
C ARG A 31 -5.51 -1.68 -16.59
N ARG A 32 -5.55 -1.42 -15.29
CA ARG A 32 -6.75 -0.95 -14.62
C ARG A 32 -7.13 0.44 -15.07
N PHE A 33 -6.16 1.36 -15.13
CA PHE A 33 -6.37 2.73 -15.61
C PHE A 33 -6.75 2.77 -17.09
N ALA A 34 -6.13 1.95 -17.94
CA ALA A 34 -6.48 1.85 -19.35
C ALA A 34 -7.97 1.45 -19.55
N LYS A 35 -8.48 0.49 -18.78
CA LYS A 35 -9.90 0.10 -18.79
C LYS A 35 -10.82 1.21 -18.27
N ALA A 36 -10.33 2.11 -17.43
CA ALA A 36 -11.06 3.27 -16.93
C ALA A 36 -10.92 4.51 -17.82
N GLY A 37 -10.27 4.39 -19.00
CA GLY A 37 -10.12 5.45 -20.00
C GLY A 37 -8.80 6.24 -19.91
N LEU A 38 -7.89 5.87 -19.02
CA LEU A 38 -6.57 6.51 -18.92
C LEU A 38 -5.45 5.53 -19.27
N ASP A 39 -4.94 5.64 -20.50
CA ASP A 39 -3.85 4.78 -20.98
C ASP A 39 -2.49 5.35 -20.63
N PHE A 40 -1.75 4.58 -19.82
CA PHE A 40 -0.35 4.79 -19.42
C PHE A 40 0.55 3.65 -19.91
N SER A 41 0.20 2.96 -21.00
CA SER A 41 0.92 1.78 -21.50
C SER A 41 2.41 2.03 -21.78
N THR A 42 2.80 3.26 -22.12
CA THR A 42 4.20 3.68 -22.29
C THR A 42 5.06 3.47 -21.05
N LEU A 43 4.46 3.36 -19.85
CA LEU A 43 5.20 3.00 -18.63
C LEU A 43 5.66 1.54 -18.58
N LEU A 44 5.09 0.68 -19.42
CA LEU A 44 5.45 -0.73 -19.50
C LEU A 44 6.54 -1.02 -20.54
N ASP A 45 6.94 0.01 -21.29
CA ASP A 45 8.07 -0.08 -22.21
C ASP A 45 9.39 -0.21 -21.40
N PRO A 46 10.17 -1.30 -21.60
CA PRO A 46 11.44 -1.50 -20.90
C PRO A 46 12.47 -0.40 -21.14
N ASP A 47 12.38 0.28 -22.27
CA ASP A 47 13.31 1.35 -22.65
C ASP A 47 12.88 2.71 -22.10
N ASN A 48 11.67 2.84 -21.58
CA ASN A 48 11.19 4.07 -20.98
C ASN A 48 11.90 4.37 -19.65
N ARG A 49 12.60 5.50 -19.60
CA ARG A 49 13.30 6.01 -18.40
C ARG A 49 12.59 7.20 -17.75
N LEU A 50 11.47 7.63 -18.33
CA LEU A 50 10.74 8.78 -17.80
C LEU A 50 10.04 8.43 -16.49
N LEU A 51 10.12 9.33 -15.53
CA LEU A 51 9.44 9.23 -14.24
C LEU A 51 8.08 9.92 -14.24
N MET A 52 7.82 10.76 -15.22
CA MET A 52 6.55 11.43 -15.46
C MET A 52 6.13 11.19 -16.90
N VAL A 53 4.98 10.58 -17.11
CA VAL A 53 4.49 10.17 -18.43
C VAL A 53 3.06 10.65 -18.60
N PRO A 54 2.71 11.40 -19.66
CA PRO A 54 1.33 11.77 -19.94
C PRO A 54 0.52 10.52 -20.34
N SER A 55 -0.78 10.55 -20.07
CA SER A 55 -1.70 9.58 -20.66
C SER A 55 -1.78 9.77 -22.18
N ALA A 56 -2.15 8.72 -22.91
CA ALA A 56 -2.26 8.79 -24.37
C ALA A 56 -3.20 9.92 -24.86
N CYS A 57 -4.24 10.26 -24.10
CA CYS A 57 -5.15 11.38 -24.41
C CYS A 57 -4.67 12.74 -23.86
N GLY A 58 -3.59 12.79 -23.10
CA GLY A 58 -3.05 14.03 -22.52
C GLY A 58 -3.84 14.63 -21.35
N SER A 59 -4.98 14.01 -20.95
CA SER A 59 -5.83 14.54 -19.87
C SER A 59 -5.28 14.28 -18.46
N ALA A 60 -4.32 13.37 -18.31
CA ALA A 60 -3.69 13.02 -17.07
C ALA A 60 -2.20 12.70 -17.27
N ARG A 61 -1.47 12.61 -16.17
CA ARG A 61 -0.08 12.12 -16.16
C ARG A 61 0.14 11.11 -15.04
N ALA A 62 0.99 10.14 -15.29
CA ALA A 62 1.47 9.23 -14.26
C ALA A 62 2.81 9.70 -13.70
N LEU A 63 2.97 9.58 -12.40
CA LEU A 63 4.21 9.79 -11.66
C LEU A 63 4.71 8.43 -11.17
N LEU A 64 5.87 7.98 -11.68
CA LEU A 64 6.41 6.65 -11.40
C LEU A 64 7.39 6.70 -10.24
N VAL A 65 6.99 6.23 -9.06
CA VAL A 65 7.75 6.32 -7.80
C VAL A 65 7.93 4.96 -7.14
N ARG A 66 8.72 4.88 -6.07
CA ARG A 66 8.80 3.66 -5.24
C ARG A 66 7.47 3.45 -4.49
N ASN A 67 7.12 2.19 -4.22
CA ASN A 67 5.86 1.85 -3.54
C ASN A 67 5.68 2.60 -2.21
N ALA A 68 6.74 2.67 -1.39
CA ALA A 68 6.71 3.38 -0.11
C ALA A 68 6.51 4.90 -0.23
N ASP A 69 6.85 5.50 -1.38
CA ASP A 69 6.79 6.94 -1.60
C ASP A 69 5.42 7.40 -2.14
N VAL A 70 4.62 6.49 -2.72
CA VAL A 70 3.31 6.84 -3.29
C VAL A 70 2.43 7.61 -2.32
N PRO A 71 2.24 7.19 -1.06
CA PRO A 71 1.41 7.92 -0.10
C PRO A 71 1.95 9.32 0.22
N VAL A 72 3.27 9.50 0.18
CA VAL A 72 3.92 10.80 0.42
C VAL A 72 3.55 11.79 -0.68
N TYR A 73 3.71 11.38 -1.97
CA TYR A 73 3.35 12.26 -3.09
C TYR A 73 1.88 12.64 -3.11
N VAL A 74 1.00 11.72 -2.67
CA VAL A 74 -0.43 12.00 -2.54
C VAL A 74 -0.70 12.92 -1.34
N ALA A 75 -0.14 12.64 -0.17
CA ALA A 75 -0.35 13.45 1.05
C ALA A 75 0.12 14.90 0.88
N TYR A 76 1.19 15.13 0.12
CA TYR A 76 1.70 16.48 -0.17
C TYR A 76 1.05 17.12 -1.41
N GLY A 77 0.01 16.53 -1.98
CA GLY A 77 -0.75 17.10 -3.10
C GLY A 77 -0.02 17.12 -4.45
N GLN A 78 1.13 16.45 -4.56
CA GLN A 78 1.87 16.33 -5.82
C GLN A 78 1.21 15.34 -6.79
N ALA A 79 0.38 14.45 -6.26
CA ALA A 79 -0.52 13.60 -7.01
C ALA A 79 -1.91 13.64 -6.36
N GLN A 80 -2.96 13.74 -7.18
CA GLN A 80 -4.34 13.71 -6.71
C GLN A 80 -4.76 12.29 -6.31
N LEU A 81 -4.26 11.30 -7.04
CA LEU A 81 -4.51 9.88 -6.82
C LEU A 81 -3.20 9.09 -6.74
N GLY A 82 -3.26 7.91 -6.13
CA GLY A 82 -2.12 6.98 -6.11
C GLY A 82 -2.56 5.53 -6.01
N VAL A 83 -1.72 4.61 -6.50
CA VAL A 83 -1.90 3.17 -6.31
C VAL A 83 -0.76 2.62 -5.48
N VAL A 84 -1.10 1.98 -4.37
CA VAL A 84 -0.14 1.51 -3.36
C VAL A 84 -0.65 0.24 -2.68
N GLY A 85 0.25 -0.59 -2.15
CA GLY A 85 -0.13 -1.75 -1.34
C GLY A 85 -0.73 -1.34 0.02
N TYR A 86 -1.71 -2.09 0.50
CA TYR A 86 -2.30 -1.86 1.83
C TYR A 86 -1.28 -2.01 2.96
N ASP A 87 -0.28 -2.87 2.77
CA ASP A 87 0.88 -3.04 3.66
C ASP A 87 1.62 -1.71 3.90
N VAL A 88 1.86 -0.95 2.83
CA VAL A 88 2.52 0.36 2.91
C VAL A 88 1.68 1.38 3.66
N LEU A 89 0.36 1.38 3.45
CA LEU A 89 -0.55 2.28 4.18
C LEU A 89 -0.57 1.97 5.67
N ARG A 90 -0.55 0.69 6.04
CA ARG A 90 -0.48 0.24 7.43
C ARG A 90 0.83 0.62 8.11
N GLU A 91 1.94 0.53 7.38
CA GLU A 91 3.28 0.85 7.90
C GLU A 91 3.50 2.35 8.05
N HIS A 92 3.23 3.14 7.01
CA HIS A 92 3.63 4.55 6.98
C HIS A 92 2.57 5.52 7.49
N GLN A 93 1.27 5.13 7.54
CA GLN A 93 0.15 5.91 8.09
C GLN A 93 0.08 7.37 7.61
N GLN A 94 0.39 7.62 6.33
CA GLN A 94 0.27 8.95 5.74
C GLN A 94 -1.20 9.41 5.71
N PRO A 95 -1.48 10.74 5.84
CA PRO A 95 -2.83 11.31 5.85
C PRO A 95 -3.42 11.33 4.44
N VAL A 96 -3.83 10.17 3.93
CA VAL A 96 -4.46 9.97 2.62
C VAL A 96 -5.82 9.30 2.76
N ALA A 97 -6.73 9.58 1.84
CA ALA A 97 -8.01 8.89 1.78
C ALA A 97 -7.86 7.56 1.01
N GLN A 98 -8.29 6.45 1.61
CA GLN A 98 -8.42 5.18 0.90
C GLN A 98 -9.76 5.17 0.15
N LEU A 99 -9.73 5.11 -1.18
CA LEU A 99 -10.91 5.26 -2.03
C LEU A 99 -11.48 3.92 -2.49
N LEU A 100 -10.60 2.98 -2.87
CA LEU A 100 -11.01 1.72 -3.49
C LEU A 100 -9.99 0.62 -3.20
N ASP A 101 -10.48 -0.59 -2.93
CA ASP A 101 -9.70 -1.82 -3.05
C ASP A 101 -9.68 -2.24 -4.52
N LEU A 102 -8.50 -2.29 -5.12
CA LEU A 102 -8.35 -2.63 -6.54
C LEU A 102 -8.34 -4.16 -6.77
N GLY A 103 -8.20 -4.97 -5.72
CA GLY A 103 -8.31 -6.43 -5.74
C GLY A 103 -7.18 -7.17 -6.45
N PHE A 104 -6.07 -6.53 -6.78
CA PHE A 104 -4.88 -7.17 -7.34
C PHE A 104 -3.65 -7.00 -6.45
N GLY A 105 -2.53 -7.66 -6.80
CA GLY A 105 -1.29 -7.62 -6.02
C GLY A 105 -1.44 -8.26 -4.65
N GLY A 106 -2.31 -9.28 -4.53
CA GLY A 106 -2.62 -9.94 -3.27
C GLY A 106 -1.40 -10.60 -2.63
N CYS A 107 -1.16 -10.31 -1.36
CA CYS A 107 -0.19 -10.96 -0.48
C CYS A 107 -0.72 -10.92 0.97
N ARG A 108 0.02 -11.56 1.88
CA ARG A 108 -0.27 -11.50 3.31
C ARG A 108 0.98 -11.07 4.07
N MET A 109 0.81 -10.29 5.13
CA MET A 109 1.86 -10.04 6.11
C MET A 109 1.86 -11.21 7.08
N ALA A 110 3.00 -11.85 7.31
CA ALA A 110 3.08 -13.04 8.16
C ALA A 110 4.31 -13.05 9.05
N VAL A 111 4.19 -13.67 10.23
CA VAL A 111 5.33 -14.10 11.04
C VAL A 111 5.90 -15.37 10.44
N ALA A 112 7.21 -15.41 10.22
CA ALA A 112 7.90 -16.61 9.76
C ALA A 112 9.13 -16.90 10.61
N VAL A 113 9.45 -18.20 10.73
CA VAL A 113 10.55 -18.72 11.53
C VAL A 113 11.30 -19.81 10.76
N LYS A 114 12.47 -20.25 11.24
CA LYS A 114 13.09 -21.46 10.71
C LYS A 114 12.16 -22.65 10.86
N ALA A 115 12.02 -23.48 9.82
CA ALA A 115 11.24 -24.70 9.87
C ALA A 115 11.73 -25.65 10.99
N SER A 116 13.02 -25.60 11.32
CA SER A 116 13.65 -26.40 12.39
C SER A 116 13.44 -25.84 13.81
N SER A 117 12.86 -24.64 13.97
CA SER A 117 12.71 -23.99 15.29
C SER A 117 11.71 -24.67 16.22
N GLY A 118 10.75 -25.39 15.66
CA GLY A 118 9.65 -26.01 16.40
C GLY A 118 8.48 -25.08 16.73
N TYR A 119 8.61 -23.76 16.56
CA TYR A 119 7.52 -22.81 16.79
C TYR A 119 6.39 -23.00 15.77
N ARG A 120 5.13 -22.91 16.23
CA ARG A 120 3.92 -23.11 15.40
C ARG A 120 2.99 -21.90 15.38
N ARG A 121 3.09 -21.03 16.38
CA ARG A 121 2.31 -19.80 16.53
C ARG A 121 3.23 -18.70 17.05
N ALA A 122 2.82 -17.45 16.88
CA ALA A 122 3.58 -16.31 17.42
C ALA A 122 3.76 -16.39 18.95
N LEU A 123 2.76 -16.89 19.65
CA LEU A 123 2.80 -17.08 21.12
C LEU A 123 3.78 -18.17 21.58
N ASP A 124 4.30 -19.00 20.70
CA ASP A 124 5.36 -19.98 21.05
C ASP A 124 6.75 -19.31 21.10
N LEU A 125 6.88 -18.08 20.59
CA LEU A 125 8.11 -17.32 20.63
C LEU A 125 8.41 -16.86 22.07
N PRO A 126 9.69 -16.89 22.50
CA PRO A 126 10.04 -16.38 23.82
C PRO A 126 9.87 -14.86 23.89
N ALA A 127 9.50 -14.36 25.07
CA ALA A 127 9.50 -12.92 25.32
C ALA A 127 10.90 -12.33 25.04
N HIS A 128 10.94 -11.11 24.48
CA HIS A 128 12.16 -10.43 24.05
C HIS A 128 12.95 -11.17 22.96
N CYS A 129 12.29 -12.08 22.20
CA CYS A 129 12.94 -12.61 21.00
C CYS A 129 13.12 -11.50 19.97
N ARG A 130 14.15 -11.62 19.16
CA ARG A 130 14.46 -10.65 18.09
C ARG A 130 13.62 -10.98 16.85
N VAL A 131 12.91 -9.97 16.35
CA VAL A 131 12.08 -10.09 15.15
C VAL A 131 12.58 -9.10 14.10
N ALA A 132 13.08 -9.59 12.98
CA ALA A 132 13.50 -8.72 11.89
C ALA A 132 12.36 -8.41 10.94
N SER A 133 12.24 -7.14 10.54
CA SER A 133 11.21 -6.70 9.59
C SER A 133 11.60 -5.41 8.90
N LYS A 134 11.10 -5.23 7.68
CA LYS A 134 10.99 -3.94 7.02
C LYS A 134 9.76 -3.15 7.50
N PHE A 135 8.77 -3.84 8.05
CA PHE A 135 7.46 -3.34 8.48
C PHE A 135 7.38 -3.35 10.00
N THR A 136 8.24 -2.55 10.62
CA THR A 136 8.41 -2.56 12.10
C THR A 136 7.17 -2.09 12.83
N ARG A 137 6.43 -1.12 12.31
CA ARG A 137 5.18 -0.65 12.91
C ARG A 137 4.08 -1.72 12.85
N CYS A 138 3.95 -2.42 11.72
CA CYS A 138 3.01 -3.53 11.60
C CYS A 138 3.37 -4.67 12.55
N ALA A 139 4.66 -4.99 12.67
CA ALA A 139 5.15 -6.01 13.59
C ALA A 139 4.89 -5.62 15.06
N GLU A 140 5.24 -4.40 15.45
CA GLU A 140 5.00 -3.88 16.80
C GLU A 140 3.51 -3.94 17.19
N ALA A 141 2.64 -3.45 16.32
CA ALA A 141 1.20 -3.48 16.56
C ALA A 141 0.66 -4.91 16.72
N PHE A 142 1.19 -5.85 15.94
CA PHE A 142 0.79 -7.26 16.03
C PHE A 142 1.23 -7.89 17.35
N PHE A 143 2.52 -7.83 17.69
CA PHE A 143 3.04 -8.45 18.92
C PHE A 143 2.49 -7.77 20.18
N SER A 144 2.27 -6.45 20.16
CA SER A 144 1.58 -5.73 21.23
C SER A 144 0.14 -6.22 21.43
N SER A 145 -0.57 -6.59 20.36
CA SER A 145 -1.93 -7.15 20.47
C SER A 145 -1.99 -8.53 21.10
N LEU A 146 -0.85 -9.22 21.15
CA LEU A 146 -0.68 -10.53 21.78
C LEU A 146 -0.08 -10.44 23.20
N ASP A 147 0.16 -9.23 23.72
CA ASP A 147 0.90 -8.98 24.96
C ASP A 147 2.26 -9.68 24.99
N LEU A 148 2.90 -9.86 23.83
CA LEU A 148 4.20 -10.49 23.67
C LEU A 148 5.27 -9.42 23.36
N PRO A 149 6.13 -9.07 24.32
CA PRO A 149 7.24 -8.16 24.09
C PRO A 149 8.30 -8.80 23.19
N VAL A 150 8.72 -8.09 22.13
CA VAL A 150 9.75 -8.52 21.18
C VAL A 150 10.74 -7.40 20.92
N ASP A 151 11.97 -7.74 20.54
CA ASP A 151 12.99 -6.79 20.13
C ASP A 151 13.00 -6.67 18.60
N LEU A 152 12.48 -5.56 18.09
CA LEU A 152 12.35 -5.34 16.64
C LEU A 152 13.69 -4.89 16.03
N ILE A 153 14.10 -5.58 14.97
CA ILE A 153 15.28 -5.24 14.16
C ILE A 153 14.80 -4.78 12.77
N HIS A 154 15.04 -3.50 12.46
CA HIS A 154 14.71 -2.97 11.15
C HIS A 154 15.72 -3.40 10.10
N LEU A 155 15.27 -4.14 9.08
CA LEU A 155 16.01 -4.49 7.88
C LEU A 155 15.31 -3.92 6.64
N THR A 156 16.08 -3.34 5.71
CA THR A 156 15.51 -2.70 4.51
C THR A 156 15.15 -3.68 3.39
N GLY A 157 15.68 -4.91 3.45
CA GLY A 157 15.41 -5.98 2.48
C GLY A 157 16.09 -7.28 2.89
N SER A 158 15.77 -8.38 2.20
CA SER A 158 16.29 -9.74 2.47
C SER A 158 16.18 -10.12 3.95
N VAL A 159 15.03 -9.85 4.54
CA VAL A 159 14.78 -10.08 5.98
C VAL A 159 14.91 -11.55 6.37
N GLU A 160 14.77 -12.46 5.39
CA GLU A 160 14.98 -13.90 5.55
C GLU A 160 16.39 -14.24 6.06
N LEU A 161 17.38 -13.39 5.79
CA LEU A 161 18.73 -13.54 6.31
C LEU A 161 18.77 -13.40 7.84
N GLY A 162 17.84 -12.70 8.46
CA GLY A 162 17.78 -12.53 9.92
C GLY A 162 17.85 -13.88 10.65
N PRO A 163 16.88 -14.77 10.47
CA PRO A 163 16.92 -16.10 11.08
C PRO A 163 18.09 -16.96 10.57
N LEU A 164 18.42 -16.89 9.29
CA LEU A 164 19.49 -17.74 8.72
C LEU A 164 20.85 -17.47 9.34
N THR A 165 21.16 -16.20 9.62
CA THR A 165 22.44 -15.77 10.22
C THR A 165 22.40 -15.70 11.75
N GLY A 166 21.21 -15.87 12.37
CA GLY A 166 21.06 -15.77 13.82
C GLY A 166 20.94 -14.32 14.33
N VAL A 167 20.70 -13.34 13.46
CA VAL A 167 20.41 -11.96 13.84
C VAL A 167 19.04 -11.87 14.53
N SER A 168 18.07 -12.67 14.09
CA SER A 168 16.73 -12.73 14.69
C SER A 168 16.23 -14.17 14.80
N GLU A 169 15.27 -14.41 15.67
CA GLU A 169 14.58 -15.69 15.84
C GLU A 169 13.41 -15.82 14.86
N ALA A 170 12.76 -14.69 14.52
CA ALA A 170 11.63 -14.63 13.63
C ALA A 170 11.74 -13.43 12.67
N ILE A 171 10.89 -13.42 11.66
CA ILE A 171 10.68 -12.26 10.76
C ILE A 171 9.20 -11.93 10.65
N VAL A 172 8.90 -10.68 10.31
CA VAL A 172 7.60 -10.26 9.79
C VAL A 172 7.81 -9.70 8.39
N ASP A 173 7.20 -10.34 7.39
CA ASP A 173 7.35 -9.91 5.99
C ASP A 173 6.13 -10.27 5.13
N LEU A 174 6.12 -9.72 3.91
CA LEU A 174 5.10 -10.01 2.91
C LEU A 174 5.32 -11.38 2.26
N VAL A 175 4.29 -12.16 2.27
CA VAL A 175 4.27 -13.51 1.68
C VAL A 175 3.21 -13.54 0.58
N ALA A 176 3.63 -13.62 -0.68
CA ALA A 176 2.72 -13.83 -1.82
C ALA A 176 2.44 -15.33 -2.02
N THR A 177 3.43 -16.08 -2.49
CA THR A 177 3.30 -17.53 -2.72
C THR A 177 3.94 -18.38 -1.63
N GLY A 178 4.79 -17.79 -0.80
CA GLY A 178 5.58 -18.49 0.21
C GLY A 178 6.84 -19.19 -0.31
N ARG A 179 7.11 -19.13 -1.62
CA ARG A 179 8.25 -19.81 -2.23
C ARG A 179 9.59 -19.33 -1.66
N THR A 180 9.78 -18.01 -1.52
CA THR A 180 11.01 -17.46 -0.95
C THR A 180 11.28 -17.98 0.46
N LEU A 181 10.23 -18.09 1.30
CA LEU A 181 10.38 -18.68 2.64
C LEU A 181 10.81 -20.13 2.56
N GLN A 182 10.14 -20.95 1.72
CA GLN A 182 10.43 -22.38 1.56
C GLN A 182 11.85 -22.61 1.03
N ASP A 183 12.26 -21.87 -0.01
CA ASP A 183 13.59 -21.97 -0.61
C ASP A 183 14.70 -21.63 0.40
N ASN A 184 14.38 -20.87 1.47
CA ASN A 184 15.30 -20.50 2.55
C ASN A 184 15.05 -21.28 3.86
N GLY A 185 14.28 -22.36 3.83
CA GLY A 185 14.03 -23.19 5.02
C GLY A 185 13.23 -22.48 6.13
N LEU A 186 12.43 -21.48 5.75
CA LEU A 186 11.54 -20.76 6.65
C LEU A 186 10.08 -21.22 6.44
N VAL A 187 9.28 -21.06 7.48
CA VAL A 187 7.85 -21.36 7.47
C VAL A 187 7.06 -20.21 8.09
N ALA A 188 5.98 -19.80 7.44
CA ALA A 188 5.04 -18.85 8.04
C ALA A 188 4.22 -19.58 9.10
N ILE A 189 4.15 -19.00 10.31
CA ILE A 189 3.45 -19.58 11.46
C ILE A 189 2.18 -18.83 11.84
N GLU A 190 2.07 -17.55 11.44
CA GLU A 190 0.89 -16.75 11.72
C GLU A 190 0.74 -15.60 10.72
N ASP A 191 -0.49 -15.29 10.31
CA ASP A 191 -0.80 -14.19 9.41
C ASP A 191 -1.28 -12.97 10.20
N LEU A 192 -0.72 -11.79 9.90
CA LEU A 192 -1.13 -10.53 10.50
C LEU A 192 -2.37 -9.96 9.79
N PHE A 193 -2.27 -9.83 8.47
CA PHE A 193 -3.35 -9.33 7.62
C PHE A 193 -3.07 -9.61 6.14
N HIS A 194 -4.12 -9.52 5.31
CA HIS A 194 -4.01 -9.56 3.85
C HIS A 194 -3.84 -8.16 3.28
N SER A 195 -3.00 -8.03 2.26
CA SER A 195 -2.75 -6.80 1.51
C SER A 195 -3.10 -6.98 0.04
N THR A 196 -3.77 -5.96 -0.51
CA THR A 196 -4.04 -5.78 -1.94
C THR A 196 -3.71 -4.34 -2.33
N ALA A 197 -3.64 -4.06 -3.62
CA ALA A 197 -3.47 -2.70 -4.12
C ALA A 197 -4.68 -1.83 -3.77
N ARG A 198 -4.42 -0.63 -3.26
CA ARG A 198 -5.43 0.39 -2.92
C ARG A 198 -5.30 1.60 -3.82
N LEU A 199 -6.43 2.13 -4.28
CA LEU A 199 -6.49 3.48 -4.78
C LEU A 199 -6.59 4.43 -3.59
N ILE A 200 -5.68 5.38 -3.52
CA ILE A 200 -5.67 6.45 -2.52
C ILE A 200 -5.82 7.80 -3.18
N GLY A 201 -6.31 8.78 -2.44
CA GLY A 201 -6.50 10.14 -2.91
C GLY A 201 -6.10 11.17 -1.87
N HIS A 202 -5.74 12.37 -2.36
CA HIS A 202 -5.53 13.51 -1.49
C HIS A 202 -6.89 14.04 -0.99
N PRO A 203 -7.12 14.15 0.32
CA PRO A 203 -8.45 14.48 0.86
C PRO A 203 -9.02 15.81 0.36
N LEU A 204 -8.19 16.83 0.19
CA LEU A 204 -8.61 18.14 -0.31
C LEU A 204 -8.87 18.12 -1.83
N ALA A 205 -8.05 17.39 -2.61
CA ALA A 205 -8.25 17.31 -4.05
C ALA A 205 -9.64 16.74 -4.38
N LEU A 206 -10.09 15.72 -3.63
CA LEU A 206 -11.41 15.11 -3.79
C LEU A 206 -12.56 16.03 -3.42
N ARG A 207 -12.33 17.01 -2.52
CA ARG A 207 -13.36 17.99 -2.14
C ARG A 207 -13.46 19.18 -3.07
N LEU A 208 -12.35 19.51 -3.74
CA LEU A 208 -12.23 20.67 -4.64
C LEU A 208 -12.36 20.26 -6.12
N ASP A 209 -12.63 18.98 -6.37
CA ASP A 209 -12.76 18.42 -7.71
C ASP A 209 -14.02 18.97 -8.42
N ASP A 210 -13.90 19.23 -9.70
CA ASP A 210 -14.97 19.62 -10.61
C ASP A 210 -15.79 18.41 -11.15
N GLY A 211 -15.57 17.22 -10.58
CA GLY A 211 -16.18 15.94 -10.96
C GLY A 211 -15.29 15.03 -11.82
N GLN A 212 -14.13 15.49 -12.26
CA GLN A 212 -13.22 14.66 -13.07
C GLN A 212 -12.61 13.52 -12.27
N LEU A 213 -12.10 13.80 -11.04
CA LEU A 213 -11.54 12.77 -10.15
C LEU A 213 -12.62 11.79 -9.70
N GLN A 214 -13.80 12.30 -9.37
CA GLN A 214 -14.92 11.46 -8.95
C GLN A 214 -15.33 10.51 -10.09
N SER A 215 -15.49 11.01 -11.32
CA SER A 215 -15.81 10.20 -12.49
C SER A 215 -14.75 9.12 -12.75
N LEU A 216 -13.46 9.46 -12.60
CA LEU A 216 -12.38 8.50 -12.76
C LEU A 216 -12.44 7.41 -11.68
N VAL A 217 -12.69 7.75 -10.42
CA VAL A 217 -12.84 6.78 -9.31
C VAL A 217 -14.02 5.85 -9.58
N GLU A 218 -15.15 6.36 -10.05
CA GLU A 218 -16.32 5.56 -10.41
C GLU A 218 -16.04 4.63 -11.59
N ASN A 219 -15.35 5.09 -12.63
CA ASN A 219 -14.91 4.26 -13.75
C ASN A 219 -13.97 3.13 -13.26
N LEU A 220 -13.00 3.46 -12.39
CA LEU A 220 -12.12 2.46 -11.78
C LEU A 220 -12.90 1.44 -10.94
N LYS A 221 -13.93 1.85 -10.24
CA LYS A 221 -14.82 0.96 -9.48
C LYS A 221 -15.63 0.05 -10.41
N ALA A 222 -16.18 0.58 -11.50
CA ALA A 222 -16.99 -0.15 -12.46
C ALA A 222 -16.20 -1.25 -13.20
N VAL A 223 -14.90 -1.08 -13.40
CA VAL A 223 -14.02 -2.10 -13.99
C VAL A 223 -14.00 -3.41 -13.17
N GLY A 224 -14.43 -3.38 -11.89
CA GLY A 224 -14.46 -4.54 -10.99
C GLY A 224 -13.06 -4.95 -10.45
N PRO A 225 -12.96 -5.80 -9.43
CA PRO A 225 -11.68 -6.28 -8.93
C PRO A 225 -10.93 -7.06 -10.04
N GLY A 226 -9.64 -6.79 -10.20
CA GLY A 226 -8.80 -7.56 -11.12
C GLY A 226 -8.77 -9.03 -10.69
N ALA A 227 -8.99 -9.95 -11.63
CA ALA A 227 -8.87 -11.38 -11.37
C ALA A 227 -7.40 -11.72 -11.11
N THR A 228 -6.97 -11.63 -9.85
CA THR A 228 -5.79 -12.34 -9.36
C THR A 228 -6.32 -13.39 -8.38
N PRO A 229 -6.00 -14.69 -8.53
CA PRO A 229 -6.34 -15.66 -7.52
C PRO A 229 -5.60 -15.26 -6.24
N GLY A 230 -6.34 -14.73 -5.27
CA GLY A 230 -5.83 -14.54 -3.92
C GLY A 230 -5.48 -15.91 -3.32
N PRO A 231 -4.49 -15.99 -2.43
CA PRO A 231 -4.25 -17.21 -1.69
C PRO A 231 -5.56 -17.62 -0.98
N THR A 232 -5.92 -18.89 -1.09
CA THR A 232 -7.06 -19.51 -0.40
C THR A 232 -7.01 -19.10 1.07
N PRO A 233 -8.13 -18.60 1.66
CA PRO A 233 -8.13 -18.19 3.06
C PRO A 233 -7.84 -19.40 3.93
N ALA A 234 -6.66 -19.42 4.56
CA ALA A 234 -6.41 -20.28 5.71
C ALA A 234 -7.36 -19.83 6.85
N ALA A 235 -7.90 -20.79 7.57
CA ALA A 235 -8.91 -20.61 8.59
C ALA A 235 -8.64 -19.40 9.50
N THR A 236 -9.60 -18.49 9.57
CA THR A 236 -9.58 -17.27 10.37
C THR A 236 -9.30 -17.57 11.83
N SER A 237 -8.12 -17.20 12.32
CA SER A 237 -7.86 -17.08 13.75
C SER A 237 -8.77 -15.99 14.34
N PRO A 238 -9.34 -16.18 15.55
CA PRO A 238 -10.33 -15.27 16.14
C PRO A 238 -9.83 -13.85 16.42
N VAL A 239 -8.52 -13.60 16.32
CA VAL A 239 -7.88 -12.30 16.59
C VAL A 239 -8.17 -11.25 15.50
N GLY A 240 -8.56 -11.65 14.28
CA GLY A 240 -8.82 -10.71 13.18
C GLY A 240 -10.08 -9.83 13.35
N ARG A 241 -10.94 -10.06 14.33
CA ARG A 241 -12.19 -9.30 14.52
C ARG A 241 -12.05 -8.09 15.46
N LEU A 242 -11.02 -8.04 16.31
CA LEU A 242 -10.87 -6.94 17.27
C LEU A 242 -10.17 -5.70 16.69
N ALA A 243 -9.30 -5.86 15.67
CA ALA A 243 -8.57 -4.76 15.09
C ALA A 243 -9.38 -3.85 14.13
N ALA A 244 -10.50 -4.33 13.59
CA ALA A 244 -11.35 -3.54 12.69
C ALA A 244 -12.24 -2.51 13.42
N GLY A 245 -12.48 -2.67 14.73
CA GLY A 245 -13.36 -1.81 15.51
C GLY A 245 -12.73 -0.54 16.08
N VAL A 246 -11.42 -0.50 16.21
CA VAL A 246 -10.73 0.63 16.90
C VAL A 246 -10.44 1.80 15.96
N LEU A 247 -10.42 1.60 14.65
CA LEU A 247 -10.10 2.66 13.66
C LEU A 247 -11.31 3.53 13.25
N ALA A 248 -12.53 3.13 13.59
CA ALA A 248 -13.73 3.92 13.27
C ALA A 248 -14.08 4.99 14.32
N ALA A 249 -13.50 4.94 15.52
CA ALA A 249 -13.85 5.84 16.62
C ALA A 249 -12.97 7.11 16.75
N GLY A 250 -11.89 7.21 15.96
CA GLY A 250 -10.90 8.29 16.09
C GLY A 250 -11.16 9.58 15.31
N VAL A 251 -12.21 9.66 14.48
CA VAL A 251 -12.43 10.79 13.56
C VAL A 251 -13.57 11.73 14.01
N LEU A 252 -14.30 11.42 15.09
CA LEU A 252 -15.51 12.18 15.48
C LEU A 252 -15.39 13.04 16.75
N ALA A 253 -14.19 13.26 17.30
CA ALA A 253 -14.02 14.03 18.54
C ALA A 253 -13.09 15.26 18.43
N ALA A 254 -13.20 16.05 17.35
CA ALA A 254 -12.57 17.37 17.29
C ALA A 254 -13.51 18.39 16.61
N GLY A 255 -14.57 18.77 17.32
CA GLY A 255 -15.50 19.75 16.78
C GLY A 255 -16.67 20.06 17.71
N ALA A 256 -16.38 20.41 18.99
CA ALA A 256 -17.30 21.17 19.83
C ALA A 256 -16.60 21.67 21.09
N SER A 257 -16.06 22.89 21.07
CA SER A 257 -16.06 23.86 22.20
C SER A 257 -15.44 25.17 21.76
N ALA A 258 -16.26 26.20 21.91
CA ALA A 258 -16.06 27.65 21.88
C ALA A 258 -15.97 28.35 20.55
#